data_2aacfd9c93e093acdc1ce79eec46824d
#
_entry.id   2aacfd9c93e093acdc1ce79eec46824d
#
_cell.length_a   1.000
_cell.length_b   1.000
_cell.length_c   1.000
_cell.angle_alpha   90.00
_cell.angle_beta   90.00
_cell.angle_gamma   90.00
#
_symmetry.space_group_name_H-M   'P 1'
#
loop_
_entity.id
_entity.type
_entity.pdbx_description
1 polymer ?
#
loop_
_entity_poly.entity_id
_entity_poly.type
_entity_poly.pdbx_seq_one_letter_code
_entity_poly.pdbx_strand_id
1 'polypeptide(L)'
;IIPSVANTLKLERHCPHCNRFGGNIHSGIRYRCINDTKITAIAQRRIKCPFCKTTWTIRPDGIRDGQQSSSRLISLGILLYMLGLSCHNAEKFLRCLDCRSSKSSIERDVAEAGKNAKTLHCNAPRMRVRVLGVDGTGARMAGRNAGLLFFVDIDRGKLISVEPVNERDTNRV
;
A
#
# COMPACT_ATOMS: atom_id res chain seq x y z
N ILE A 1 18.42 10.79 12.95
CA ILE A 1 18.14 12.02 12.17
C ILE A 1 16.63 12.11 12.02
N ILE A 2 16.03 13.06 12.70
CA ILE A 2 14.59 13.36 12.55
C ILE A 2 14.46 14.12 11.23
N PRO A 3 13.74 13.60 10.22
CA PRO A 3 13.54 14.35 8.99
C PRO A 3 12.81 15.65 9.36
N SER A 4 13.46 16.78 9.15
CA SER A 4 12.83 18.07 9.34
C SER A 4 11.70 18.20 8.32
N VAL A 5 10.49 18.41 8.80
CA VAL A 5 9.30 18.68 7.96
C VAL A 5 9.49 19.94 7.11
N ALA A 6 10.52 20.74 7.41
CA ALA A 6 10.71 22.05 6.79
C ALA A 6 11.02 22.00 5.29
N ASN A 7 11.61 20.92 4.76
CA ASN A 7 12.19 20.94 3.42
C ASN A 7 11.36 20.20 2.34
N THR A 8 10.31 19.48 2.70
CA THR A 8 9.53 18.66 1.73
C THR A 8 8.06 19.04 1.62
N LEU A 9 7.59 19.96 2.44
CA LEU A 9 6.18 20.33 2.45
C LEU A 9 5.94 21.52 1.55
N LYS A 10 5.44 21.28 0.35
CA LYS A 10 4.62 22.27 -0.32
C LYS A 10 3.48 22.61 0.64
N LEU A 11 3.55 23.79 1.23
CA LEU A 11 2.46 24.33 2.03
C LEU A 11 1.19 24.27 1.18
N GLU A 12 0.27 23.39 1.55
CA GLU A 12 -1.06 23.44 0.96
C GLU A 12 -1.62 24.83 1.26
N ARG A 13 -1.70 25.63 0.23
CA ARG A 13 -2.16 27.02 0.34
C ARG A 13 -3.67 27.10 0.57
N HIS A 14 -4.38 25.98 0.36
CA HIS A 14 -5.82 25.87 0.53
C HIS A 14 -6.15 25.14 1.83
N CYS A 15 -7.17 25.59 2.51
CA CYS A 15 -7.72 24.88 3.66
C CYS A 15 -8.48 23.64 3.15
N PRO A 16 -8.21 22.41 3.63
CA PRO A 16 -8.91 21.22 3.19
C PRO A 16 -10.39 21.20 3.61
N HIS A 17 -10.79 22.04 4.56
CA HIS A 17 -12.16 22.09 5.06
C HIS A 17 -13.04 23.17 4.38
N CYS A 18 -12.54 24.41 4.23
CA CYS A 18 -13.32 25.50 3.64
C CYS A 18 -12.82 25.94 2.26
N ASN A 19 -11.78 25.29 1.74
CA ASN A 19 -11.12 25.51 0.45
C ASN A 19 -10.65 26.95 0.18
N ARG A 20 -10.62 27.82 1.19
CA ARG A 20 -10.12 29.20 1.06
C ARG A 20 -8.61 29.19 0.96
N PHE A 21 -8.12 30.10 0.11
CA PHE A 21 -6.70 30.28 -0.15
C PHE A 21 -6.07 31.27 0.84
N GLY A 22 -4.87 30.93 1.33
CA GLY A 22 -3.98 31.86 2.05
C GLY A 22 -4.25 31.96 3.54
N GLY A 23 -3.33 32.65 4.23
CA GLY A 23 -3.45 33.01 5.64
C GLY A 23 -3.28 31.88 6.67
N ASN A 24 -2.92 30.67 6.24
CA ASN A 24 -2.77 29.52 7.12
C ASN A 24 -1.69 29.78 8.21
N ILE A 25 -2.07 29.62 9.46
CA ILE A 25 -1.22 29.91 10.63
C ILE A 25 -0.57 28.63 11.10
N HIS A 26 0.76 28.67 11.28
CA HIS A 26 1.48 27.60 11.95
C HIS A 26 1.06 27.53 13.42
N SER A 27 0.46 26.39 13.82
CA SER A 27 -0.04 26.17 15.19
C SER A 27 0.92 25.32 16.05
N GLY A 28 2.08 24.96 15.51
CA GLY A 28 3.11 24.21 16.22
C GLY A 28 3.64 22.99 15.47
N ILE A 29 4.59 22.30 16.10
CA ILE A 29 5.17 21.06 15.63
C ILE A 29 4.83 19.98 16.65
N ARG A 30 4.37 18.82 16.17
CA ARG A 30 4.13 17.63 16.97
C ARG A 30 5.11 16.54 16.55
N TYR A 31 5.77 15.94 17.50
CA TYR A 31 6.59 14.75 17.27
C TYR A 31 5.76 13.50 17.46
N ARG A 32 5.94 12.53 16.58
CA ARG A 32 5.28 11.23 16.65
C ARG A 32 6.29 10.13 16.39
N CYS A 33 6.30 9.12 17.25
CA CYS A 33 7.04 7.89 17.00
C CYS A 33 6.46 7.17 15.78
N ILE A 34 7.34 6.64 14.95
CA ILE A 34 6.99 5.85 13.78
C ILE A 34 7.82 4.57 13.75
N ASN A 35 7.21 3.53 13.24
CA ASN A 35 7.86 2.27 13.02
C ASN A 35 8.41 2.24 11.58
N ASP A 36 9.73 2.26 11.46
CA ASP A 36 10.45 2.32 10.18
C ASP A 36 11.85 1.74 10.37
N THR A 37 12.48 1.31 9.27
CA THR A 37 13.83 0.72 9.29
C THR A 37 14.97 1.71 9.51
N LYS A 38 14.72 3.01 9.36
CA LYS A 38 15.77 4.04 9.40
C LYS A 38 15.48 5.19 10.36
N ILE A 39 14.22 5.41 10.70
CA ILE A 39 13.77 6.54 11.50
C ILE A 39 12.83 6.07 12.62
N THR A 40 12.94 6.65 13.79
CA THR A 40 12.11 6.29 14.95
C THR A 40 11.02 7.32 15.25
N ALA A 41 11.18 8.54 14.74
CA ALA A 41 10.23 9.61 14.95
C ALA A 41 10.17 10.57 13.77
N ILE A 42 9.03 11.22 13.60
CA ILE A 42 8.79 12.26 12.60
C ILE A 42 8.28 13.53 13.28
N ALA A 43 8.62 14.66 12.69
CA ALA A 43 8.03 15.95 13.03
C ALA A 43 6.83 16.19 12.10
N GLN A 44 5.69 16.52 12.68
CA GLN A 44 4.46 16.85 11.97
C GLN A 44 4.14 18.32 12.22
N ARG A 45 3.85 19.07 11.17
CA ARG A 45 3.46 20.47 11.30
C ARG A 45 1.96 20.60 11.45
N ARG A 46 1.54 21.31 12.46
CA ARG A 46 0.15 21.62 12.70
C ARG A 46 -0.20 22.99 12.13
N ILE A 47 -1.27 23.06 11.36
CA ILE A 47 -1.73 24.28 10.70
C ILE A 47 -3.16 24.56 11.11
N LYS A 48 -3.49 25.85 11.28
CA LYS A 48 -4.82 26.34 11.62
C LYS A 48 -5.30 27.28 10.52
N CYS A 49 -6.52 27.08 10.05
CA CYS A 49 -7.18 28.01 9.14
C CYS A 49 -7.67 29.24 9.90
N PRO A 50 -7.37 30.46 9.46
CA PRO A 50 -7.88 31.66 10.12
C PRO A 50 -9.38 31.86 9.90
N PHE A 51 -9.94 31.30 8.83
CA PHE A 51 -11.34 31.51 8.44
C PHE A 51 -12.29 30.54 9.17
N CYS A 52 -12.09 29.24 8.98
CA CYS A 52 -12.97 28.23 9.60
C CYS A 52 -12.46 27.71 10.94
N LYS A 53 -11.29 28.18 11.41
CA LYS A 53 -10.64 27.77 12.67
C LYS A 53 -10.26 26.30 12.75
N THR A 54 -10.51 25.50 11.73
CA THR A 54 -10.14 24.08 11.66
C THR A 54 -8.63 23.93 11.67
N THR A 55 -8.16 22.91 12.35
CA THR A 55 -6.73 22.56 12.44
C THR A 55 -6.47 21.23 11.76
N TRP A 56 -5.45 21.17 10.94
CA TRP A 56 -4.99 19.92 10.32
C TRP A 56 -3.47 19.74 10.48
N THR A 57 -3.01 18.55 10.19
CA THR A 57 -1.60 18.20 10.35
C THR A 57 -1.00 17.83 9.00
N ILE A 58 0.08 18.48 8.63
CA ILE A 58 0.89 18.09 7.48
C ILE A 58 1.93 17.08 7.92
N ARG A 59 2.06 16.00 7.15
CA ARG A 59 2.98 14.89 7.41
C ARG A 59 4.03 14.80 6.31
N PRO A 60 5.22 14.28 6.61
CA PRO A 60 6.20 13.96 5.57
C PRO A 60 5.66 12.86 4.65
N ASP A 61 6.15 12.85 3.41
CA ASP A 61 5.82 11.82 2.44
C ASP A 61 6.16 10.42 2.97
N GLY A 62 5.36 9.43 2.58
CA GLY A 62 5.54 8.06 3.03
C GLY A 62 4.91 7.73 4.39
N ILE A 63 4.14 8.64 4.97
CA ILE A 63 3.40 8.43 6.22
C ILE A 63 1.91 8.59 5.97
N ARG A 64 1.16 7.50 6.08
CA ARG A 64 -0.30 7.51 5.91
C ARG A 64 -1.02 7.93 7.19
N ASP A 65 -2.24 8.45 7.02
CA ASP A 65 -3.10 8.82 8.13
C ASP A 65 -3.47 7.60 8.98
N GLY A 66 -3.41 7.77 10.30
CA GLY A 66 -3.78 6.72 11.25
C GLY A 66 -2.74 5.59 11.39
N GLN A 67 -1.80 5.43 10.48
CA GLN A 67 -0.81 4.36 10.53
C GLN A 67 0.43 4.74 11.36
N GLN A 68 0.95 3.77 12.11
CA GLN A 68 2.20 3.90 12.86
C GLN A 68 3.42 3.46 12.05
N SER A 69 3.21 2.67 10.99
CA SER A 69 4.27 2.18 10.11
C SER A 69 4.45 3.10 8.91
N SER A 70 5.70 3.30 8.50
CA SER A 70 6.02 4.00 7.27
C SER A 70 5.63 3.19 6.04
N SER A 71 5.39 3.86 4.92
CA SER A 71 5.15 3.19 3.63
C SER A 71 6.33 2.31 3.22
N ARG A 72 7.57 2.66 3.60
CA ARG A 72 8.76 1.85 3.39
C ARG A 72 8.69 0.51 4.11
N LEU A 73 8.32 0.53 5.40
CA LEU A 73 8.19 -0.70 6.19
C LEU A 73 7.05 -1.58 5.65
N ILE A 74 5.93 -0.97 5.29
CA ILE A 74 4.79 -1.67 4.66
C ILE A 74 5.24 -2.34 3.35
N SER A 75 5.91 -1.59 2.48
CA SER A 75 6.42 -2.13 1.20
C SER A 75 7.44 -3.25 1.41
N LEU A 76 8.28 -3.16 2.43
CA LEU A 76 9.22 -4.23 2.78
C LEU A 76 8.48 -5.49 3.23
N GLY A 77 7.45 -5.37 4.06
CA GLY A 77 6.62 -6.50 4.47
C GLY A 77 5.93 -7.20 3.29
N ILE A 78 5.38 -6.41 2.36
CA ILE A 78 4.76 -6.93 1.12
C ILE A 78 5.82 -7.61 0.25
N LEU A 79 7.00 -7.01 0.08
CA LEU A 79 8.09 -7.59 -0.71
C LEU A 79 8.55 -8.95 -0.14
N LEU A 80 8.72 -9.05 1.16
CA LEU A 80 9.09 -10.32 1.82
C LEU A 80 8.05 -11.42 1.55
N TYR A 81 6.77 -11.08 1.59
CA TYR A 81 5.68 -11.99 1.23
C TYR A 81 5.76 -12.42 -0.24
N MET A 82 5.99 -11.47 -1.16
CA MET A 82 6.13 -11.76 -2.60
C MET A 82 7.36 -12.62 -2.91
N LEU A 83 8.41 -12.55 -2.10
CA LEU A 83 9.59 -13.41 -2.18
C LEU A 83 9.34 -14.82 -1.58
N GLY A 84 8.11 -15.13 -1.19
CA GLY A 84 7.70 -16.45 -0.73
C GLY A 84 7.75 -16.67 0.78
N LEU A 85 8.04 -15.65 1.58
CA LEU A 85 7.98 -15.77 3.03
C LEU A 85 6.51 -15.77 3.49
N SER A 86 6.18 -16.66 4.43
CA SER A 86 4.89 -16.53 5.13
C SER A 86 4.84 -15.22 5.92
N CYS A 87 3.65 -14.67 6.15
CA CYS A 87 3.50 -13.44 6.94
C CYS A 87 4.10 -13.57 8.36
N HIS A 88 4.11 -14.78 8.93
CA HIS A 88 4.78 -15.06 10.20
C HIS A 88 6.31 -14.97 10.12
N ASN A 89 6.90 -15.48 9.05
CA ASN A 89 8.35 -15.40 8.84
C ASN A 89 8.76 -13.96 8.46
N ALA A 90 7.93 -13.25 7.71
CA ALA A 90 8.14 -11.83 7.44
C ALA A 90 8.11 -10.99 8.73
N GLU A 91 7.17 -11.27 9.66
CA GLU A 91 7.17 -10.66 11.00
C GLU A 91 8.47 -10.91 11.75
N LYS A 92 8.94 -12.17 11.80
CA LYS A 92 10.20 -12.51 12.45
C LYS A 92 11.38 -11.77 11.85
N PHE A 93 11.46 -11.72 10.52
CA PHE A 93 12.51 -11.00 9.80
C PHE A 93 12.50 -9.50 10.14
N LEU A 94 11.32 -8.86 10.10
CA LEU A 94 11.20 -7.43 10.45
C LEU A 94 11.58 -7.16 11.91
N ARG A 95 11.30 -8.09 12.81
CA ARG A 95 11.71 -7.99 14.21
C ARG A 95 13.22 -8.04 14.38
N CYS A 96 13.96 -8.78 13.55
CA CYS A 96 15.43 -8.76 13.53
C CYS A 96 15.99 -7.39 13.07
N LEU A 97 15.18 -6.57 12.42
CA LEU A 97 15.50 -5.19 12.03
C LEU A 97 14.96 -4.15 13.02
N ASP A 98 14.61 -4.56 14.24
CA ASP A 98 13.96 -3.74 15.28
C ASP A 98 12.64 -3.09 14.83
N CYS A 99 12.01 -3.63 13.78
CA CYS A 99 10.74 -3.16 13.28
C CYS A 99 9.57 -3.97 13.83
N ARG A 100 8.60 -3.30 14.44
CA ARG A 100 7.41 -3.93 15.03
C ARG A 100 6.28 -3.96 14.02
N SER A 101 6.18 -5.06 13.27
CA SER A 101 5.03 -5.33 12.40
C SER A 101 4.48 -6.71 12.74
N SER A 102 3.20 -6.80 13.07
CA SER A 102 2.56 -8.08 13.39
C SER A 102 2.19 -8.82 12.10
N LYS A 103 2.10 -10.16 12.20
CA LYS A 103 1.57 -11.01 11.12
C LYS A 103 0.27 -10.46 10.53
N SER A 104 -0.71 -10.13 11.37
CA SER A 104 -2.02 -9.61 10.92
C SER A 104 -1.93 -8.24 10.24
N SER A 105 -0.94 -7.40 10.61
CA SER A 105 -0.70 -6.15 9.90
C SER A 105 -0.16 -6.41 8.51
N ILE A 106 0.80 -7.32 8.38
CA ILE A 106 1.38 -7.71 7.07
C ILE A 106 0.30 -8.34 6.18
N GLU A 107 -0.53 -9.25 6.72
CA GLU A 107 -1.63 -9.86 5.98
C GLU A 107 -2.60 -8.81 5.42
N ARG A 108 -2.96 -7.81 6.23
CA ARG A 108 -3.83 -6.72 5.82
C ARG A 108 -3.19 -5.84 4.76
N ASP A 109 -1.91 -5.50 4.91
CA ASP A 109 -1.16 -4.69 3.96
C ASP A 109 -1.02 -5.41 2.61
N VAL A 110 -0.76 -6.72 2.61
CA VAL A 110 -0.72 -7.57 1.40
C VAL A 110 -2.09 -7.62 0.73
N ALA A 111 -3.18 -7.82 1.50
CA ALA A 111 -4.53 -7.85 0.96
C ALA A 111 -4.94 -6.50 0.35
N GLU A 112 -4.57 -5.38 0.99
CA GLU A 112 -4.80 -4.03 0.46
C GLU A 112 -4.00 -3.79 -0.82
N ALA A 113 -2.73 -4.20 -0.84
CA ALA A 113 -1.90 -4.10 -2.04
C ALA A 113 -2.49 -4.90 -3.21
N GLY A 114 -2.99 -6.11 -2.95
CA GLY A 114 -3.67 -6.93 -3.96
C GLY A 114 -4.93 -6.28 -4.52
N LYS A 115 -5.76 -5.66 -3.67
CA LYS A 115 -6.94 -4.90 -4.11
C LYS A 115 -6.55 -3.72 -5.00
N ASN A 116 -5.53 -2.96 -4.60
CA ASN A 116 -5.04 -1.81 -5.35
C ASN A 116 -4.45 -2.24 -6.70
N ALA A 117 -3.67 -3.32 -6.73
CA ALA A 117 -3.12 -3.89 -7.96
C ALA A 117 -4.24 -4.31 -8.92
N LYS A 118 -5.30 -4.98 -8.43
CA LYS A 118 -6.47 -5.34 -9.23
C LYS A 118 -7.14 -4.11 -9.82
N THR A 119 -7.35 -3.05 -9.03
CA THR A 119 -7.96 -1.80 -9.50
C THR A 119 -7.11 -1.12 -10.59
N LEU A 120 -5.80 -1.05 -10.40
CA LEU A 120 -4.88 -0.50 -11.40
C LEU A 120 -4.90 -1.33 -12.69
N HIS A 121 -4.95 -2.64 -12.56
CA HIS A 121 -4.99 -3.56 -13.70
C HIS A 121 -6.30 -3.42 -14.49
N CYS A 122 -7.45 -3.36 -13.81
CA CYS A 122 -8.76 -3.18 -14.46
C CYS A 122 -8.90 -1.83 -15.16
N ASN A 123 -8.23 -0.79 -14.67
CA ASN A 123 -8.24 0.55 -15.25
C ASN A 123 -7.13 0.77 -16.29
N ALA A 124 -6.28 -0.21 -16.53
CA ALA A 124 -5.24 -0.11 -17.55
C ALA A 124 -5.87 -0.01 -18.96
N PRO A 125 -5.27 0.77 -19.87
CA PRO A 125 -5.78 0.88 -21.23
C PRO A 125 -5.80 -0.51 -21.89
N ARG A 126 -6.90 -0.80 -22.62
CA ARG A 126 -7.06 -2.07 -23.34
C ARG A 126 -5.91 -2.22 -24.33
N MET A 127 -5.11 -3.26 -24.16
CA MET A 127 -4.03 -3.60 -25.08
C MET A 127 -4.48 -4.67 -26.06
N ARG A 128 -4.07 -4.54 -27.32
CA ARG A 128 -4.23 -5.65 -28.29
C ARG A 128 -3.24 -6.75 -27.93
N VAL A 129 -3.76 -7.92 -27.61
CA VAL A 129 -3.00 -9.14 -27.38
C VAL A 129 -2.91 -9.89 -28.69
N ARG A 130 -1.71 -10.25 -29.13
CA ARG A 130 -1.47 -11.04 -30.36
C ARG A 130 -1.50 -12.53 -30.07
N VAL A 131 -0.81 -12.93 -29.02
CA VAL A 131 -0.71 -14.33 -28.59
C VAL A 131 -1.07 -14.42 -27.13
N LEU A 132 -2.17 -15.08 -26.84
CA LEU A 132 -2.67 -15.31 -25.48
C LEU A 132 -2.23 -16.69 -25.01
N GLY A 133 -1.43 -16.71 -23.94
CA GLY A 133 -1.13 -17.93 -23.20
C GLY A 133 -2.12 -18.09 -22.07
N VAL A 134 -2.59 -19.30 -21.86
CA VAL A 134 -3.43 -19.66 -20.71
C VAL A 134 -2.79 -20.84 -20.01
N ASP A 135 -2.55 -20.68 -18.73
CA ASP A 135 -2.02 -21.73 -17.86
C ASP A 135 -2.88 -21.85 -16.60
N GLY A 136 -3.03 -23.07 -16.11
CA GLY A 136 -3.87 -23.37 -14.96
C GLY A 136 -3.11 -24.07 -13.86
N THR A 137 -3.30 -23.64 -12.61
CA THR A 137 -2.77 -24.34 -11.44
C THR A 137 -3.86 -24.65 -10.43
N GLY A 138 -3.79 -25.84 -9.83
CA GLY A 138 -4.67 -26.21 -8.72
C GLY A 138 -4.26 -25.46 -7.44
N ALA A 139 -5.24 -24.92 -6.75
CA ALA A 139 -5.04 -24.29 -5.44
C ALA A 139 -6.08 -24.80 -4.45
N ARG A 140 -5.73 -24.83 -3.16
CA ARG A 140 -6.66 -25.14 -2.09
C ARG A 140 -7.12 -23.85 -1.42
N MET A 141 -8.39 -23.49 -1.58
CA MET A 141 -8.96 -22.28 -0.98
C MET A 141 -10.10 -22.66 -0.02
N ALA A 142 -10.00 -22.24 1.23
CA ALA A 142 -11.01 -22.51 2.26
C ALA A 142 -11.41 -24.01 2.38
N GLY A 143 -10.44 -24.92 2.26
CA GLY A 143 -10.67 -26.36 2.33
C GLY A 143 -11.26 -26.99 1.06
N ARG A 144 -11.50 -26.21 0.00
CA ARG A 144 -12.01 -26.68 -1.30
C ARG A 144 -10.92 -26.60 -2.36
N ASN A 145 -10.91 -27.56 -3.28
CA ASN A 145 -10.04 -27.49 -4.44
C ASN A 145 -10.59 -26.42 -5.39
N ALA A 146 -9.76 -25.48 -5.76
CA ALA A 146 -10.04 -24.42 -6.73
C ALA A 146 -8.92 -24.39 -7.75
N GLY A 147 -9.21 -24.02 -8.99
CA GLY A 147 -8.21 -23.72 -9.99
C GLY A 147 -7.98 -22.22 -10.09
N LEU A 148 -6.80 -21.85 -10.53
CA LEU A 148 -6.47 -20.48 -10.95
C LEU A 148 -6.03 -20.55 -12.41
N LEU A 149 -6.70 -19.80 -13.29
CA LEU A 149 -6.28 -19.61 -14.66
C LEU A 149 -5.51 -18.31 -14.79
N PHE A 150 -4.31 -18.39 -15.35
CA PHE A 150 -3.45 -17.26 -15.65
C PHE A 150 -3.53 -16.97 -17.15
N PHE A 151 -3.85 -15.74 -17.48
CA PHE A 151 -3.88 -15.24 -18.85
C PHE A 151 -2.68 -14.33 -19.07
N VAL A 152 -1.82 -14.68 -20.02
CA VAL A 152 -0.54 -14.00 -20.25
C VAL A 152 -0.44 -13.59 -21.72
N ASP A 153 -0.04 -12.33 -21.97
CA ASP A 153 0.43 -11.90 -23.29
C ASP A 153 1.83 -12.46 -23.50
N ILE A 154 1.97 -13.50 -24.34
CA ILE A 154 3.24 -14.20 -24.55
C ILE A 154 4.26 -13.27 -25.22
N ASP A 155 3.85 -12.46 -26.19
CA ASP A 155 4.74 -11.58 -26.93
C ASP A 155 5.44 -10.55 -26.00
N ARG A 156 4.73 -10.11 -24.95
CA ARG A 156 5.23 -9.10 -24.02
C ARG A 156 5.62 -9.64 -22.64
N GLY A 157 5.40 -10.93 -22.39
CA GLY A 157 5.62 -11.55 -21.08
C GLY A 157 4.80 -10.91 -19.97
N LYS A 158 3.59 -10.41 -20.28
CA LYS A 158 2.77 -9.64 -19.34
C LYS A 158 1.55 -10.42 -18.88
N LEU A 159 1.36 -10.52 -17.56
CA LEU A 159 0.13 -11.08 -16.98
C LEU A 159 -1.06 -10.15 -17.30
N ILE A 160 -2.11 -10.72 -17.90
CA ILE A 160 -3.34 -10.00 -18.26
C ILE A 160 -4.38 -10.13 -17.17
N SER A 161 -4.68 -11.34 -16.73
CA SER A 161 -5.61 -11.60 -15.63
C SER A 161 -5.32 -12.92 -14.94
N VAL A 162 -5.88 -13.06 -13.75
CA VAL A 162 -5.93 -14.32 -13.00
C VAL A 162 -7.37 -14.53 -12.59
N GLU A 163 -7.96 -15.64 -13.05
CA GLU A 163 -9.35 -15.95 -12.76
C GLU A 163 -9.46 -17.23 -11.92
N PRO A 164 -10.19 -17.19 -10.80
CA PRO A 164 -10.49 -18.39 -10.05
C PRO A 164 -11.53 -19.23 -10.81
N VAL A 165 -11.26 -20.52 -10.96
CA VAL A 165 -12.17 -21.48 -11.56
C VAL A 165 -12.46 -22.63 -10.61
N ASN A 166 -13.70 -23.11 -10.63
CA ASN A 166 -14.04 -24.33 -9.93
C ASN A 166 -13.63 -25.52 -10.82
N GLU A 167 -12.82 -26.43 -10.33
CA GLU A 167 -12.40 -27.64 -11.09
C GLU A 167 -13.57 -28.48 -11.62
N ARG A 168 -14.79 -28.25 -11.10
CA ARG A 168 -16.00 -28.96 -11.54
C ARG A 168 -16.76 -28.27 -12.69
N ASP A 169 -16.43 -27.05 -13.04
CA ASP A 169 -17.10 -26.28 -14.11
C ASP A 169 -16.32 -26.42 -15.43
N THR A 170 -16.33 -27.63 -16.01
CA THR A 170 -15.78 -27.88 -17.37
C THR A 170 -16.52 -27.14 -18.48
N ASN A 171 -17.65 -26.49 -18.18
CA ASN A 171 -18.49 -25.80 -19.18
C ASN A 171 -18.19 -24.28 -19.31
N ARG A 172 -17.11 -23.77 -18.71
CA ARG A 172 -16.73 -22.34 -18.76
C ARG A 172 -15.40 -22.05 -19.47
N VAL A 173 -14.89 -23.00 -20.25
CA VAL A 173 -13.73 -22.79 -21.12
C VAL A 173 -14.19 -22.54 -22.53
#